data_ba9b9a1db21310606265570f1b9dde64
#
_entry.id   ba9b9a1db21310606265570f1b9dde64
#
_cell.length_a   1.000
_cell.length_b   1.000
_cell.length_c   1.000
_cell.angle_alpha   90.00
_cell.angle_beta   90.00
_cell.angle_gamma   90.00
#
_symmetry.space_group_name_H-M   'P 1'
#
loop_
_entity.id
_entity.type
_entity.pdbx_description
1 polymer ?
#
loop_
_entity_poly.entity_id
_entity_poly.type
_entity_poly.pdbx_seq_one_letter_code
_entity_poly.pdbx_strand_id
1 'polypeptide(L)'
;MSENAIELRSISKSFGEVHANKNINLSLKKGEILALLGENGSGKTTLMNMLSGIYQPDTGAIYVDGQKVEIRSPEDSVKLGIGMVHQHFKLVNVFTAADNIWIGTANSIAKKDFWMKKNRFAKVEEIAKKFGFTIDARKLVSNMSVSEKQTLEIIKVLFYGAKTIILDEPTAVLTVQETKKLFDVLRKMKEDGHSIIIITHKLNEVMEISDRVAILRKGEYIDTVVTKETNENQLTELMMGRKVDLNIDRPIIEKTKPLLEIRDLVIKSDEGSKAIDGANFYIRGGEILGVAGIAGSGQKELCEAIAGLRPIESGMMIHKGDNIVGLSPKKIIEKGIAMSFIPEDRLGMGLAPSLSIVDNVILKKYKDGKGPIVDRKNGRVEAERIVKELEVVTPSVDTPVRRLSGGNVQKVLLGREISSGPNVIVTAYPVRGLDINSSYAIYNILNEQKKNGVGVLFVGEDLDVMMALCDKIMVLCHGKLMGVVHAHKTTKEELGLMMTGALNIVDSKEGKTSGIAKDTNITSDMIADSKAKDSDKIDKNDNEEKEDC
;
A
#
# COMPACT_ATOMS: atom_id res chain seq x y z
N MET A 1 -23.66 11.94 -34.47
CA MET A 1 -22.96 12.36 -33.22
C MET A 1 -21.81 11.40 -33.01
N SER A 2 -20.66 11.87 -32.52
CA SER A 2 -19.51 10.97 -32.24
C SER A 2 -19.90 9.94 -31.18
N GLU A 3 -19.56 8.67 -31.40
CA GLU A 3 -19.72 7.60 -30.40
C GLU A 3 -18.73 7.79 -29.23
N ASN A 4 -17.58 8.44 -29.49
CA ASN A 4 -16.54 8.67 -28.51
C ASN A 4 -16.77 9.99 -27.73
N ALA A 5 -16.60 9.94 -26.41
CA ALA A 5 -16.53 11.10 -25.55
C ALA A 5 -15.15 11.76 -25.66
N ILE A 6 -14.07 10.94 -25.64
CA ILE A 6 -12.68 11.38 -25.81
C ILE A 6 -12.02 10.52 -26.90
N GLU A 7 -11.21 11.14 -27.73
CA GLU A 7 -10.32 10.44 -28.66
C GLU A 7 -8.96 11.11 -28.71
N LEU A 8 -7.93 10.33 -28.49
CA LEU A 8 -6.52 10.74 -28.57
C LEU A 8 -5.95 10.15 -29.86
N ARG A 9 -5.35 10.99 -30.72
CA ARG A 9 -4.74 10.56 -31.97
C ARG A 9 -3.28 10.94 -31.99
N SER A 10 -2.41 9.93 -32.07
CA SER A 10 -0.96 10.04 -32.20
C SER A 10 -0.31 10.94 -31.15
N ILE A 11 -0.80 10.88 -29.91
CA ILE A 11 -0.33 11.72 -28.80
C ILE A 11 1.06 11.29 -28.37
N SER A 12 2.01 12.24 -28.37
CA SER A 12 3.35 12.03 -27.83
C SER A 12 3.71 13.10 -26.82
N LYS A 13 4.49 12.73 -25.79
CA LYS A 13 5.03 13.63 -24.77
C LYS A 13 6.39 13.15 -24.28
N SER A 14 7.35 14.09 -24.25
CA SER A 14 8.71 13.83 -23.76
C SER A 14 9.12 14.85 -22.70
N PHE A 15 9.97 14.42 -21.79
CA PHE A 15 10.62 15.25 -20.78
C PHE A 15 12.13 15.06 -20.87
N GLY A 16 12.81 15.93 -21.59
CA GLY A 16 14.21 15.75 -21.97
C GLY A 16 14.39 14.48 -22.81
N GLU A 17 15.24 13.57 -22.35
CA GLU A 17 15.48 12.28 -23.03
C GLU A 17 14.42 11.21 -22.74
N VAL A 18 13.51 11.47 -21.80
CA VAL A 18 12.48 10.50 -21.41
C VAL A 18 11.23 10.68 -22.24
N HIS A 19 10.93 9.73 -23.10
CA HIS A 19 9.68 9.67 -23.87
C HIS A 19 8.58 9.03 -23.03
N ALA A 20 7.78 9.86 -22.36
CA ALA A 20 6.72 9.39 -21.45
C ALA A 20 5.52 8.78 -22.20
N ASN A 21 5.19 9.33 -23.38
CA ASN A 21 4.16 8.79 -24.28
C ASN A 21 4.65 8.89 -25.72
N LYS A 22 4.41 7.85 -26.53
CA LYS A 22 4.84 7.73 -27.91
C LYS A 22 3.68 7.30 -28.78
N ASN A 23 3.20 8.20 -29.65
CA ASN A 23 2.17 7.92 -30.66
C ASN A 23 0.93 7.20 -30.11
N ILE A 24 0.41 7.65 -28.97
CA ILE A 24 -0.74 7.02 -28.30
C ILE A 24 -2.03 7.29 -29.07
N ASN A 25 -2.77 6.21 -29.37
CA ASN A 25 -4.12 6.26 -29.90
C ASN A 25 -5.06 5.60 -28.89
N LEU A 26 -6.00 6.38 -28.32
CA LEU A 26 -6.91 5.89 -27.29
C LEU A 26 -8.30 6.51 -27.50
N SER A 27 -9.35 5.73 -27.29
CA SER A 27 -10.72 6.21 -27.35
C SER A 27 -11.51 5.79 -26.11
N LEU A 28 -12.28 6.72 -25.57
CA LEU A 28 -13.28 6.52 -24.52
C LEU A 28 -14.65 6.71 -25.15
N LYS A 29 -15.52 5.71 -25.09
CA LYS A 29 -16.91 5.80 -25.57
C LYS A 29 -17.78 6.57 -24.58
N LYS A 30 -18.90 7.10 -25.06
CA LYS A 30 -19.91 7.73 -24.18
C LYS A 30 -20.58 6.70 -23.28
N GLY A 31 -20.68 7.03 -21.99
CA GLY A 31 -21.28 6.12 -21.01
C GLY A 31 -20.47 4.83 -20.79
N GLU A 32 -19.16 4.89 -20.93
CA GLU A 32 -18.25 3.77 -20.75
C GLU A 32 -17.37 3.98 -19.51
N ILE A 33 -17.04 2.88 -18.85
CA ILE A 33 -15.94 2.83 -17.86
C ILE A 33 -14.75 2.15 -18.53
N LEU A 34 -13.72 2.92 -18.85
CA LEU A 34 -12.47 2.45 -19.43
C LEU A 34 -11.40 2.36 -18.34
N ALA A 35 -10.85 1.18 -18.12
CA ALA A 35 -9.65 1.04 -17.29
C ALA A 35 -8.40 1.35 -18.09
N LEU A 36 -7.51 2.17 -17.56
CA LEU A 36 -6.19 2.43 -18.13
C LEU A 36 -5.15 1.70 -17.28
N LEU A 37 -4.61 0.63 -17.85
CA LEU A 37 -3.75 -0.33 -17.18
C LEU A 37 -2.30 -0.21 -17.68
N GLY A 38 -1.32 -0.52 -16.85
CA GLY A 38 0.10 -0.52 -17.20
C GLY A 38 0.99 -0.43 -15.98
N GLU A 39 2.26 -0.77 -16.12
CA GLU A 39 3.25 -0.69 -15.03
C GLU A 39 3.49 0.75 -14.58
N ASN A 40 4.11 0.91 -13.41
CA ASN A 40 4.58 2.21 -12.95
C ASN A 40 5.60 2.78 -13.94
N GLY A 41 5.42 4.06 -14.31
CA GLY A 41 6.25 4.69 -15.34
C GLY A 41 5.83 4.38 -16.79
N SER A 42 4.72 3.68 -17.02
CA SER A 42 4.24 3.41 -18.40
C SER A 42 3.58 4.62 -19.09
N GLY A 43 3.48 5.78 -18.41
CA GLY A 43 2.97 7.01 -19.00
C GLY A 43 1.49 7.30 -18.75
N LYS A 44 0.76 6.49 -17.95
CA LYS A 44 -0.69 6.66 -17.66
C LYS A 44 -1.03 8.04 -17.09
N THR A 45 -0.42 8.41 -15.98
CA THR A 45 -0.64 9.70 -15.32
C THR A 45 -0.22 10.86 -16.22
N THR A 46 0.86 10.72 -17.02
CA THR A 46 1.27 11.74 -17.99
C THR A 46 0.21 11.93 -19.06
N LEU A 47 -0.36 10.84 -19.59
CA LEU A 47 -1.41 10.88 -20.61
C LEU A 47 -2.67 11.57 -20.06
N MET A 48 -3.08 11.23 -18.85
CA MET A 48 -4.26 11.84 -18.22
C MET A 48 -4.01 13.30 -17.81
N ASN A 49 -2.79 13.65 -17.44
CA ASN A 49 -2.41 15.05 -17.18
C ASN A 49 -2.46 15.94 -18.43
N MET A 50 -2.36 15.37 -19.63
CA MET A 50 -2.62 16.12 -20.88
C MET A 50 -4.14 16.38 -21.07
N LEU A 51 -5.00 15.45 -20.71
CA LEU A 51 -6.45 15.63 -20.71
C LEU A 51 -6.92 16.62 -19.63
N SER A 52 -6.25 16.65 -18.47
CA SER A 52 -6.56 17.60 -17.40
C SER A 52 -5.92 18.99 -17.58
N GLY A 53 -5.16 19.22 -18.68
CA GLY A 53 -4.55 20.51 -18.98
C GLY A 53 -3.31 20.87 -18.15
N ILE A 54 -2.73 19.92 -17.43
CA ILE A 54 -1.47 20.10 -16.67
C ILE A 54 -0.28 20.07 -17.63
N TYR A 55 -0.31 19.19 -18.64
CA TYR A 55 0.69 19.12 -19.70
C TYR A 55 0.03 19.33 -21.06
N GLN A 56 0.81 19.84 -22.01
CA GLN A 56 0.42 19.86 -23.41
C GLN A 56 1.13 18.73 -24.15
N PRO A 57 0.46 18.03 -25.10
CA PRO A 57 1.14 17.08 -25.96
C PRO A 57 2.18 17.79 -26.86
N ASP A 58 3.29 17.11 -27.13
CA ASP A 58 4.29 17.63 -28.07
C ASP A 58 3.83 17.42 -29.52
N THR A 59 3.12 16.32 -29.79
CA THR A 59 2.50 16.00 -31.07
C THR A 59 1.17 15.30 -30.88
N GLY A 60 0.36 15.23 -31.96
CA GLY A 60 -0.93 14.57 -31.96
C GLY A 60 -2.10 15.54 -31.78
N ALA A 61 -3.30 15.00 -31.56
CA ALA A 61 -4.51 15.77 -31.41
C ALA A 61 -5.49 15.12 -30.42
N ILE A 62 -6.17 15.96 -29.65
CA ILE A 62 -7.23 15.56 -28.70
C ILE A 62 -8.57 15.95 -29.31
N TYR A 63 -9.53 15.03 -29.25
CA TYR A 63 -10.90 15.25 -29.67
C TYR A 63 -11.85 15.01 -28.49
N VAL A 64 -12.80 15.91 -28.29
CA VAL A 64 -13.88 15.81 -27.31
C VAL A 64 -15.20 15.88 -28.08
N ASP A 65 -16.08 14.91 -27.87
CA ASP A 65 -17.34 14.77 -28.61
C ASP A 65 -17.19 14.85 -30.16
N GLY A 66 -16.04 14.38 -30.67
CA GLY A 66 -15.68 14.40 -32.09
C GLY A 66 -15.11 15.71 -32.60
N GLN A 67 -14.98 16.74 -31.79
CA GLN A 67 -14.38 18.03 -32.16
C GLN A 67 -12.92 18.08 -31.69
N LYS A 68 -12.02 18.50 -32.57
CA LYS A 68 -10.63 18.74 -32.24
C LYS A 68 -10.53 19.93 -31.26
N VAL A 69 -9.85 19.72 -30.14
CA VAL A 69 -9.69 20.72 -29.09
C VAL A 69 -8.23 20.92 -28.72
N GLU A 70 -7.89 22.10 -28.21
CA GLU A 70 -6.64 22.38 -27.51
C GLU A 70 -6.93 22.59 -26.02
N ILE A 71 -6.23 21.83 -25.17
CA ILE A 71 -6.32 21.93 -23.71
C ILE A 71 -5.01 22.51 -23.22
N ARG A 72 -5.00 23.81 -22.90
CA ARG A 72 -3.80 24.56 -22.47
C ARG A 72 -3.71 24.74 -20.97
N SER A 73 -4.84 24.56 -20.28
CA SER A 73 -4.95 24.77 -18.85
C SER A 73 -6.02 23.83 -18.22
N PRO A 74 -6.01 23.61 -16.91
CA PRO A 74 -7.07 22.91 -16.22
C PRO A 74 -8.45 23.57 -16.38
N GLU A 75 -8.50 24.90 -16.56
CA GLU A 75 -9.75 25.63 -16.84
C GLU A 75 -10.35 25.21 -18.19
N ASP A 76 -9.53 24.97 -19.20
CA ASP A 76 -10.01 24.52 -20.52
C ASP A 76 -10.56 23.09 -20.43
N SER A 77 -9.90 22.21 -19.68
CA SER A 77 -10.37 20.85 -19.40
C SER A 77 -11.76 20.88 -18.75
N VAL A 78 -11.94 21.68 -17.71
CA VAL A 78 -13.23 21.85 -17.01
C VAL A 78 -14.32 22.39 -17.94
N LYS A 79 -14.02 23.41 -18.79
CA LYS A 79 -14.98 23.94 -19.78
C LYS A 79 -15.43 22.89 -20.80
N LEU A 80 -14.56 21.92 -21.12
CA LEU A 80 -14.87 20.78 -21.98
C LEU A 80 -15.60 19.66 -21.25
N GLY A 81 -15.88 19.82 -19.96
CA GLY A 81 -16.57 18.82 -19.15
C GLY A 81 -15.68 17.65 -18.75
N ILE A 82 -14.36 17.84 -18.67
CA ILE A 82 -13.41 16.84 -18.21
C ILE A 82 -12.98 17.18 -16.78
N GLY A 83 -13.15 16.26 -15.84
CA GLY A 83 -12.71 16.37 -14.45
C GLY A 83 -11.75 15.28 -14.06
N MET A 84 -10.71 15.58 -13.28
CA MET A 84 -9.75 14.61 -12.79
C MET A 84 -9.66 14.64 -11.28
N VAL A 85 -9.75 13.44 -10.68
CA VAL A 85 -9.44 13.17 -9.27
C VAL A 85 -8.05 12.55 -9.23
N HIS A 86 -7.12 13.22 -8.57
CA HIS A 86 -5.72 12.81 -8.48
C HIS A 86 -5.48 11.81 -7.35
N GLN A 87 -4.42 11.02 -7.46
CA GLN A 87 -3.97 10.07 -6.44
C GLN A 87 -3.73 10.73 -5.07
N HIS A 88 -3.18 11.95 -5.06
CA HIS A 88 -3.03 12.76 -3.85
C HIS A 88 -4.08 13.87 -3.83
N PHE A 89 -4.84 13.93 -2.75
CA PHE A 89 -5.92 14.92 -2.59
C PHE A 89 -5.42 16.35 -2.73
N LYS A 90 -6.07 17.11 -3.60
CA LYS A 90 -5.81 18.53 -3.77
C LYS A 90 -6.81 19.36 -2.96
N LEU A 91 -6.89 19.06 -1.65
CA LEU A 91 -7.79 19.71 -0.70
C LEU A 91 -7.01 20.55 0.30
N VAL A 92 -7.58 21.69 0.69
CA VAL A 92 -7.05 22.58 1.72
C VAL A 92 -7.61 22.15 3.06
N ASN A 93 -6.76 21.62 3.94
CA ASN A 93 -7.15 20.99 5.20
C ASN A 93 -7.89 21.93 6.17
N VAL A 94 -7.55 23.21 6.19
CA VAL A 94 -8.15 24.23 7.09
C VAL A 94 -9.51 24.76 6.60
N PHE A 95 -10.00 24.30 5.46
CA PHE A 95 -11.28 24.71 4.89
C PHE A 95 -12.33 23.63 5.07
N THR A 96 -13.61 24.03 5.05
CA THR A 96 -14.73 23.11 5.00
C THR A 96 -14.80 22.39 3.64
N ALA A 97 -15.57 21.29 3.57
CA ALA A 97 -15.85 20.61 2.30
C ALA A 97 -16.40 21.56 1.25
N ALA A 98 -17.39 22.35 1.61
CA ALA A 98 -18.00 23.33 0.68
C ALA A 98 -17.01 24.41 0.25
N ASP A 99 -16.15 24.92 1.13
CA ASP A 99 -15.16 25.93 0.77
C ASP A 99 -14.11 25.40 -0.21
N ASN A 100 -13.71 24.12 -0.07
CA ASN A 100 -12.80 23.46 -1.01
C ASN A 100 -13.39 23.33 -2.43
N ILE A 101 -14.70 23.09 -2.53
CA ILE A 101 -15.39 23.08 -3.82
C ILE A 101 -15.48 24.53 -4.36
N TRP A 102 -15.77 25.49 -3.50
CA TRP A 102 -16.06 26.87 -3.90
C TRP A 102 -14.84 27.67 -4.38
N ILE A 103 -13.66 27.42 -3.81
CA ILE A 103 -12.41 28.12 -4.17
C ILE A 103 -12.09 28.00 -5.66
N GLY A 104 -12.30 26.81 -6.25
CA GLY A 104 -12.07 26.59 -7.68
C GLY A 104 -13.03 27.36 -8.59
N THR A 105 -14.14 27.93 -8.07
CA THR A 105 -15.14 28.66 -8.87
C THR A 105 -14.84 30.16 -9.04
N ALA A 106 -13.77 30.67 -8.41
CA ALA A 106 -13.52 32.10 -8.26
C ALA A 106 -13.51 32.91 -9.57
N ASN A 107 -13.17 32.28 -10.71
CA ASN A 107 -13.06 32.98 -12.00
C ASN A 107 -14.25 32.79 -12.96
N SER A 108 -15.07 31.74 -12.83
CA SER A 108 -16.12 31.45 -13.83
C SER A 108 -17.56 31.64 -13.33
N ILE A 109 -17.85 31.38 -12.06
CA ILE A 109 -19.22 31.40 -11.52
C ILE A 109 -19.40 32.51 -10.47
N ALA A 110 -18.35 32.89 -9.75
CA ALA A 110 -18.43 33.77 -8.59
C ALA A 110 -18.71 35.25 -8.91
N LYS A 111 -18.60 35.68 -10.17
CA LYS A 111 -18.93 37.07 -10.52
C LYS A 111 -20.43 37.39 -10.61
N LYS A 112 -21.30 36.36 -10.65
CA LYS A 112 -22.74 36.55 -10.83
C LYS A 112 -23.62 36.37 -9.60
N ASP A 113 -23.17 35.68 -8.53
CA ASP A 113 -24.10 35.28 -7.47
C ASP A 113 -23.54 35.41 -6.04
N PHE A 114 -23.62 36.64 -5.48
CA PHE A 114 -23.50 36.85 -4.04
C PHE A 114 -24.49 36.01 -3.22
N TRP A 115 -25.65 35.64 -3.79
CA TRP A 115 -26.67 34.80 -3.20
C TRP A 115 -26.26 33.31 -3.12
N MET A 116 -25.41 32.82 -4.01
CA MET A 116 -24.92 31.44 -3.97
C MET A 116 -23.97 31.19 -2.79
N LYS A 117 -23.29 32.20 -2.26
CA LYS A 117 -22.47 32.03 -1.04
C LYS A 117 -23.30 31.64 0.18
N LYS A 118 -24.56 32.07 0.27
CA LYS A 118 -25.44 31.82 1.42
C LYS A 118 -25.95 30.37 1.45
N ASN A 119 -26.06 29.71 0.28
CA ASN A 119 -26.59 28.36 0.14
C ASN A 119 -25.53 27.31 -0.28
N ARG A 120 -24.23 27.65 -0.19
CA ARG A 120 -23.14 26.76 -0.66
C ARG A 120 -23.17 25.36 -0.04
N PHE A 121 -23.49 25.27 1.24
CA PHE A 121 -23.56 23.98 1.94
C PHE A 121 -24.70 23.11 1.39
N ALA A 122 -25.90 23.65 1.32
CA ALA A 122 -27.06 22.92 0.80
C ALA A 122 -26.87 22.47 -0.65
N LYS A 123 -26.23 23.28 -1.50
CA LYS A 123 -25.97 22.92 -2.90
C LYS A 123 -24.96 21.80 -3.04
N VAL A 124 -23.93 21.75 -2.19
CA VAL A 124 -22.97 20.64 -2.17
C VAL A 124 -23.64 19.35 -1.69
N GLU A 125 -24.45 19.44 -0.64
CA GLU A 125 -25.21 18.30 -0.12
C GLU A 125 -26.26 17.79 -1.13
N GLU A 126 -26.91 18.67 -1.88
CA GLU A 126 -27.85 18.33 -2.95
C GLU A 126 -27.17 17.54 -4.08
N ILE A 127 -26.01 18.02 -4.56
CA ILE A 127 -25.24 17.32 -5.59
C ILE A 127 -24.73 15.98 -5.06
N ALA A 128 -24.21 15.94 -3.85
CA ALA A 128 -23.77 14.69 -3.21
C ALA A 128 -24.93 13.68 -3.19
N LYS A 129 -26.10 14.09 -2.72
CA LYS A 129 -27.29 13.22 -2.64
C LYS A 129 -27.76 12.74 -4.01
N LYS A 130 -27.72 13.60 -5.04
CA LYS A 130 -28.08 13.23 -6.42
C LYS A 130 -27.29 12.01 -6.91
N PHE A 131 -26.00 11.94 -6.59
CA PHE A 131 -25.11 10.84 -6.98
C PHE A 131 -24.99 9.73 -5.92
N GLY A 132 -25.77 9.79 -4.84
CA GLY A 132 -25.78 8.75 -3.79
C GLY A 132 -24.67 8.87 -2.75
N PHE A 133 -23.98 10.02 -2.70
CA PHE A 133 -23.00 10.31 -1.66
C PHE A 133 -23.66 10.95 -0.43
N THR A 134 -23.04 10.69 0.74
CA THR A 134 -23.36 11.38 1.99
C THR A 134 -22.13 12.18 2.43
N ILE A 135 -22.26 13.50 2.59
CA ILE A 135 -21.19 14.38 3.04
C ILE A 135 -21.75 15.47 3.95
N ASP A 136 -21.05 15.80 5.01
CA ASP A 136 -21.28 17.03 5.77
C ASP A 136 -20.46 18.17 5.13
N ALA A 137 -21.15 19.03 4.43
CA ALA A 137 -20.54 20.14 3.72
C ALA A 137 -19.84 21.18 4.64
N ARG A 138 -20.17 21.18 5.95
CA ARG A 138 -19.59 22.07 6.96
C ARG A 138 -18.36 21.50 7.65
N LYS A 139 -18.13 20.18 7.53
CA LYS A 139 -16.99 19.51 8.15
C LYS A 139 -15.69 20.04 7.59
N LEU A 140 -14.72 20.32 8.47
CA LEU A 140 -13.36 20.69 8.06
C LEU A 140 -12.67 19.47 7.43
N VAL A 141 -11.92 19.70 6.36
CA VAL A 141 -11.19 18.62 5.65
C VAL A 141 -10.14 17.98 6.55
N SER A 142 -9.53 18.71 7.49
CA SER A 142 -8.64 18.13 8.51
C SER A 142 -9.31 17.02 9.34
N ASN A 143 -10.61 17.11 9.56
CA ASN A 143 -11.38 16.16 10.38
C ASN A 143 -12.06 15.06 9.55
N MET A 144 -11.86 15.04 8.23
CA MET A 144 -12.42 14.05 7.33
C MET A 144 -11.55 12.80 7.29
N SER A 145 -12.21 11.64 7.24
CA SER A 145 -11.55 10.37 6.89
C SER A 145 -11.02 10.44 5.44
N VAL A 146 -10.15 9.51 5.10
CA VAL A 146 -9.60 9.40 3.74
C VAL A 146 -10.71 9.15 2.71
N SER A 147 -11.68 8.29 3.05
CA SER A 147 -12.85 8.00 2.21
C SER A 147 -13.73 9.24 2.01
N GLU A 148 -13.96 10.05 3.06
CA GLU A 148 -14.69 11.32 2.94
C GLU A 148 -13.95 12.31 2.03
N LYS A 149 -12.62 12.39 2.12
CA LYS A 149 -11.79 13.23 1.23
C LYS A 149 -11.88 12.78 -0.22
N GLN A 150 -11.85 11.48 -0.47
CA GLN A 150 -12.05 10.90 -1.81
C GLN A 150 -13.43 11.27 -2.37
N THR A 151 -14.47 11.08 -1.56
CA THR A 151 -15.84 11.47 -1.91
C THR A 151 -15.94 12.96 -2.23
N LEU A 152 -15.29 13.81 -1.45
CA LEU A 152 -15.26 15.26 -1.67
C LEU A 152 -14.60 15.64 -3.00
N GLU A 153 -13.49 15.01 -3.39
CA GLU A 153 -12.84 15.25 -4.68
C GLU A 153 -13.76 14.83 -5.85
N ILE A 154 -14.49 13.72 -5.73
CA ILE A 154 -15.45 13.29 -6.76
C ILE A 154 -16.62 14.29 -6.84
N ILE A 155 -17.20 14.70 -5.71
CA ILE A 155 -18.28 15.70 -5.67
C ILE A 155 -17.79 17.01 -6.28
N LYS A 156 -16.56 17.42 -6.05
CA LYS A 156 -15.96 18.62 -6.61
C LYS A 156 -15.95 18.62 -8.14
N VAL A 157 -15.49 17.54 -8.78
CA VAL A 157 -15.51 17.46 -10.25
C VAL A 157 -16.93 17.41 -10.82
N LEU A 158 -17.86 16.74 -10.12
CA LEU A 158 -19.28 16.71 -10.49
C LEU A 158 -19.95 18.08 -10.35
N PHE A 159 -19.58 18.83 -9.32
CA PHE A 159 -20.06 20.21 -9.10
C PHE A 159 -19.71 21.14 -10.26
N TYR A 160 -18.55 20.93 -10.88
CA TYR A 160 -18.12 21.67 -12.07
C TYR A 160 -18.75 21.18 -13.37
N GLY A 161 -19.62 20.17 -13.32
CA GLY A 161 -20.36 19.66 -14.48
C GLY A 161 -19.54 18.71 -15.35
N ALA A 162 -18.58 17.99 -14.78
CA ALA A 162 -17.81 17.00 -15.52
C ALA A 162 -18.73 15.93 -16.12
N LYS A 163 -18.59 15.69 -17.43
CA LYS A 163 -19.22 14.59 -18.17
C LYS A 163 -18.25 13.43 -18.35
N THR A 164 -16.97 13.71 -18.44
CA THR A 164 -15.90 12.73 -18.44
C THR A 164 -15.09 12.87 -17.16
N ILE A 165 -14.93 11.77 -16.43
CA ILE A 165 -14.26 11.76 -15.12
C ILE A 165 -13.07 10.83 -15.19
N ILE A 166 -11.91 11.33 -14.76
CA ILE A 166 -10.65 10.58 -14.67
C ILE A 166 -10.35 10.36 -13.20
N LEU A 167 -10.18 9.09 -12.79
CA LEU A 167 -9.86 8.70 -11.43
C LEU A 167 -8.47 8.04 -11.43
N ASP A 168 -7.52 8.64 -10.73
CA ASP A 168 -6.15 8.12 -10.63
C ASP A 168 -5.98 7.37 -9.29
N GLU A 169 -5.93 6.03 -9.36
CA GLU A 169 -5.84 5.09 -8.23
C GLU A 169 -6.86 5.37 -7.11
N PRO A 170 -8.17 5.42 -7.42
CA PRO A 170 -9.18 5.89 -6.48
C PRO A 170 -9.40 4.99 -5.27
N THR A 171 -8.91 3.76 -5.30
CA THR A 171 -9.12 2.74 -4.26
C THR A 171 -7.89 2.46 -3.42
N ALA A 172 -6.78 3.16 -3.67
CA ALA A 172 -5.49 2.89 -3.02
C ALA A 172 -5.54 2.97 -1.47
N VAL A 173 -6.49 3.73 -0.94
CA VAL A 173 -6.61 4.03 0.50
C VAL A 173 -7.98 3.65 1.09
N LEU A 174 -8.83 2.97 0.30
CA LEU A 174 -10.18 2.56 0.67
C LEU A 174 -10.20 1.13 1.21
N THR A 175 -11.11 0.88 2.14
CA THR A 175 -11.47 -0.48 2.56
C THR A 175 -12.26 -1.20 1.45
N VAL A 176 -12.38 -2.53 1.55
CA VAL A 176 -13.17 -3.34 0.59
C VAL A 176 -14.62 -2.84 0.50
N GLN A 177 -15.22 -2.50 1.66
CA GLN A 177 -16.61 -2.01 1.72
C GLN A 177 -16.75 -0.62 1.08
N GLU A 178 -15.76 0.26 1.27
CA GLU A 178 -15.73 1.58 0.66
C GLU A 178 -15.48 1.50 -0.85
N THR A 179 -14.63 0.58 -1.29
CA THR A 179 -14.40 0.29 -2.71
C THR A 179 -15.68 -0.18 -3.40
N LYS A 180 -16.43 -1.11 -2.79
CA LYS A 180 -17.74 -1.56 -3.32
C LYS A 180 -18.72 -0.40 -3.45
N LYS A 181 -18.83 0.45 -2.42
CA LYS A 181 -19.68 1.66 -2.47
C LYS A 181 -19.25 2.62 -3.59
N LEU A 182 -17.94 2.84 -3.74
CA LEU A 182 -17.43 3.66 -4.83
C LEU A 182 -17.82 3.09 -6.20
N PHE A 183 -17.67 1.78 -6.41
CA PHE A 183 -18.02 1.12 -7.66
C PHE A 183 -19.51 1.20 -7.96
N ASP A 184 -20.37 1.07 -6.97
CA ASP A 184 -21.83 1.25 -7.15
C ASP A 184 -22.17 2.68 -7.60
N VAL A 185 -21.47 3.68 -7.04
CA VAL A 185 -21.62 5.07 -7.47
C VAL A 185 -21.13 5.27 -8.90
N LEU A 186 -19.97 4.69 -9.27
CA LEU A 186 -19.42 4.80 -10.63
C LEU A 186 -20.35 4.13 -11.66
N ARG A 187 -20.96 2.97 -11.32
CA ARG A 187 -21.96 2.31 -12.18
C ARG A 187 -23.17 3.22 -12.39
N LYS A 188 -23.69 3.83 -11.32
CA LYS A 188 -24.79 4.78 -11.41
C LYS A 188 -24.45 6.00 -12.24
N MET A 189 -23.24 6.57 -12.07
CA MET A 189 -22.79 7.70 -12.89
C MET A 189 -22.70 7.33 -14.37
N LYS A 190 -22.23 6.12 -14.69
CA LYS A 190 -22.25 5.59 -16.06
C LYS A 190 -23.68 5.51 -16.62
N GLU A 191 -24.65 4.99 -15.83
CA GLU A 191 -26.07 4.93 -16.20
C GLU A 191 -26.65 6.32 -16.44
N ASP A 192 -26.20 7.33 -15.67
CA ASP A 192 -26.54 8.75 -15.85
C ASP A 192 -25.81 9.41 -17.06
N GLY A 193 -25.06 8.63 -17.85
CA GLY A 193 -24.41 9.06 -19.10
C GLY A 193 -23.01 9.65 -18.93
N HIS A 194 -22.38 9.53 -17.77
CA HIS A 194 -20.98 9.95 -17.59
C HIS A 194 -20.04 8.91 -18.20
N SER A 195 -18.93 9.37 -18.75
CA SER A 195 -17.83 8.52 -19.24
C SER A 195 -16.70 8.57 -18.24
N ILE A 196 -16.10 7.42 -17.91
CA ILE A 196 -15.17 7.31 -16.80
C ILE A 196 -13.88 6.63 -17.26
N ILE A 197 -12.73 7.21 -16.90
CA ILE A 197 -11.42 6.55 -17.01
C ILE A 197 -10.92 6.25 -15.61
N ILE A 198 -10.60 5.00 -15.34
CA ILE A 198 -10.00 4.57 -14.07
C ILE A 198 -8.57 4.14 -14.33
N ILE A 199 -7.61 4.79 -13.67
CA ILE A 199 -6.22 4.35 -13.63
C ILE A 199 -6.07 3.49 -12.39
N THR A 200 -5.68 2.24 -12.57
CA THR A 200 -5.36 1.32 -11.47
C THR A 200 -4.36 0.28 -11.94
N HIS A 201 -3.67 -0.34 -11.00
CA HIS A 201 -2.81 -1.49 -11.24
C HIS A 201 -3.39 -2.78 -10.63
N LYS A 202 -4.56 -2.69 -9.97
CA LYS A 202 -5.26 -3.82 -9.35
C LYS A 202 -6.17 -4.50 -10.37
N LEU A 203 -5.77 -5.67 -10.83
CA LEU A 203 -6.46 -6.41 -11.88
C LEU A 203 -7.88 -6.82 -11.50
N ASN A 204 -8.09 -7.25 -10.27
CA ASN A 204 -9.41 -7.60 -9.73
C ASN A 204 -10.40 -6.43 -9.82
N GLU A 205 -9.96 -5.19 -9.51
CA GLU A 205 -10.79 -3.99 -9.63
C GLU A 205 -11.14 -3.70 -11.09
N VAL A 206 -10.15 -3.86 -12.00
CA VAL A 206 -10.38 -3.70 -13.45
C VAL A 206 -11.44 -4.68 -13.93
N MET A 207 -11.32 -5.96 -13.56
CA MET A 207 -12.28 -7.00 -13.95
C MET A 207 -13.68 -6.76 -13.39
N GLU A 208 -13.81 -6.10 -12.23
CA GLU A 208 -15.09 -5.85 -11.58
C GLU A 208 -15.85 -4.66 -12.17
N ILE A 209 -15.14 -3.55 -12.52
CA ILE A 209 -15.82 -2.28 -12.80
C ILE A 209 -15.76 -1.84 -14.26
N SER A 210 -14.77 -2.24 -15.06
CA SER A 210 -14.56 -1.68 -16.39
C SER A 210 -15.34 -2.43 -17.49
N ASP A 211 -15.64 -1.71 -18.57
CA ASP A 211 -16.18 -2.29 -19.79
C ASP A 211 -15.09 -2.73 -20.74
N ARG A 212 -14.05 -1.89 -20.87
CA ARG A 212 -12.84 -2.16 -21.66
C ARG A 212 -11.60 -1.76 -20.86
N VAL A 213 -10.49 -2.37 -21.24
CA VAL A 213 -9.18 -2.14 -20.64
C VAL A 213 -8.20 -1.72 -21.72
N ALA A 214 -7.67 -0.52 -21.61
CA ALA A 214 -6.58 -0.02 -22.44
C ALA A 214 -5.25 -0.23 -21.74
N ILE A 215 -4.27 -0.78 -22.44
CA ILE A 215 -2.97 -1.16 -21.88
C ILE A 215 -1.87 -0.23 -22.41
N LEU A 216 -1.13 0.40 -21.49
CA LEU A 216 0.09 1.15 -21.78
C LEU A 216 1.32 0.41 -21.27
N ARG A 217 2.37 0.33 -22.08
CA ARG A 217 3.66 -0.26 -21.72
C ARG A 217 4.81 0.58 -22.26
N LYS A 218 5.70 1.05 -21.37
CA LYS A 218 6.90 1.84 -21.73
C LYS A 218 6.60 3.07 -22.60
N GLY A 219 5.48 3.74 -22.32
CA GLY A 219 5.06 4.92 -23.06
C GLY A 219 4.35 4.64 -24.38
N GLU A 220 4.05 3.40 -24.70
CA GLU A 220 3.37 3.00 -25.93
C GLU A 220 1.99 2.37 -25.63
N TYR A 221 1.04 2.61 -26.51
CA TYR A 221 -0.26 1.93 -26.49
C TYR A 221 -0.09 0.52 -27.04
N ILE A 222 -0.55 -0.49 -26.31
CA ILE A 222 -0.44 -1.89 -26.71
C ILE A 222 -1.74 -2.37 -27.34
N ASP A 223 -2.86 -2.28 -26.58
CA ASP A 223 -4.16 -2.75 -27.05
C ASP A 223 -5.28 -2.19 -26.17
N THR A 224 -6.53 -2.36 -26.64
CA THR A 224 -7.74 -2.18 -25.83
C THR A 224 -8.63 -3.41 -25.96
N VAL A 225 -8.81 -4.14 -24.87
CA VAL A 225 -9.59 -5.38 -24.83
C VAL A 225 -10.92 -5.17 -24.10
N VAL A 226 -11.94 -5.96 -24.44
CA VAL A 226 -13.21 -6.00 -23.72
C VAL A 226 -13.03 -6.78 -22.43
N THR A 227 -13.39 -6.19 -21.28
CA THR A 227 -13.14 -6.78 -19.96
C THR A 227 -13.75 -8.17 -19.81
N LYS A 228 -14.97 -8.37 -20.33
CA LYS A 228 -15.68 -9.67 -20.26
C LYS A 228 -15.04 -10.77 -21.11
N GLU A 229 -14.17 -10.42 -22.04
CA GLU A 229 -13.52 -11.35 -23.00
C GLU A 229 -12.07 -11.63 -22.62
N THR A 230 -11.59 -11.11 -21.49
CA THR A 230 -10.23 -11.27 -21.00
C THR A 230 -10.19 -11.78 -19.56
N ASN A 231 -8.99 -12.00 -19.04
CA ASN A 231 -8.75 -12.40 -17.66
C ASN A 231 -7.46 -11.75 -17.13
N GLU A 232 -7.23 -11.84 -15.80
CA GLU A 232 -6.08 -11.21 -15.14
C GLU A 232 -4.73 -11.67 -15.73
N ASN A 233 -4.59 -12.95 -16.09
CA ASN A 233 -3.36 -13.47 -16.69
C ASN A 233 -3.07 -12.86 -18.07
N GLN A 234 -4.09 -12.73 -18.92
CA GLN A 234 -3.96 -12.09 -20.22
C GLN A 234 -3.66 -10.59 -20.10
N LEU A 235 -4.32 -9.89 -19.17
CA LEU A 235 -4.04 -8.48 -18.91
C LEU A 235 -2.60 -8.30 -18.43
N THR A 236 -2.12 -9.19 -17.55
CA THR A 236 -0.73 -9.17 -17.08
C THR A 236 0.24 -9.43 -18.23
N GLU A 237 -0.04 -10.40 -19.11
CA GLU A 237 0.80 -10.69 -20.27
C GLU A 237 0.90 -9.47 -21.22
N LEU A 238 -0.21 -8.78 -21.48
CA LEU A 238 -0.22 -7.56 -22.28
C LEU A 238 0.57 -6.42 -21.63
N MET A 239 0.41 -6.24 -20.30
CA MET A 239 1.16 -5.22 -19.55
C MET A 239 2.66 -5.47 -19.55
N MET A 240 3.06 -6.73 -19.36
CA MET A 240 4.46 -7.14 -19.17
C MET A 240 5.16 -7.46 -20.48
N GLY A 241 4.41 -7.83 -21.53
CA GLY A 241 4.94 -8.33 -22.81
C GLY A 241 5.52 -9.74 -22.73
N ARG A 242 5.27 -10.46 -21.65
CA ARG A 242 5.66 -11.86 -21.42
C ARG A 242 4.69 -12.52 -20.43
N LYS A 243 4.61 -13.82 -20.48
CA LYS A 243 3.87 -14.57 -19.44
C LYS A 243 4.52 -14.40 -18.08
N VAL A 244 3.71 -14.09 -17.09
CA VAL A 244 4.11 -13.99 -15.67
C VAL A 244 3.22 -14.94 -14.89
N ASP A 245 3.83 -15.77 -14.05
CA ASP A 245 3.09 -16.59 -13.11
C ASP A 245 2.71 -15.71 -11.91
N LEU A 246 1.41 -15.49 -11.75
CA LEU A 246 0.83 -14.73 -10.64
C LEU A 246 0.52 -15.61 -9.42
N ASN A 247 0.88 -16.89 -9.45
CA ASN A 247 0.72 -17.74 -8.28
C ASN A 247 1.79 -17.42 -7.24
N ILE A 248 1.34 -17.19 -6.02
CA ILE A 248 2.22 -17.14 -4.85
C ILE A 248 2.25 -18.54 -4.25
N ASP A 249 3.35 -19.27 -4.50
CA ASP A 249 3.57 -20.56 -3.85
C ASP A 249 3.78 -20.33 -2.35
N ARG A 250 2.85 -20.88 -1.53
CA ARG A 250 2.93 -20.76 -0.08
C ARG A 250 3.35 -22.09 0.52
N PRO A 251 4.64 -22.30 0.83
CA PRO A 251 5.10 -23.53 1.45
C PRO A 251 4.50 -23.68 2.86
N ILE A 252 4.00 -24.86 3.19
CA ILE A 252 3.48 -25.18 4.52
C ILE A 252 4.60 -25.79 5.35
N ILE A 253 4.89 -25.20 6.51
CA ILE A 253 5.89 -25.70 7.47
C ILE A 253 5.13 -26.22 8.70
N GLU A 254 5.15 -27.53 8.92
CA GLU A 254 4.31 -28.21 9.92
C GLU A 254 4.71 -27.92 11.38
N LYS A 255 6.01 -27.72 11.66
CA LYS A 255 6.52 -27.54 13.03
C LYS A 255 7.20 -26.18 13.19
N THR A 256 6.44 -25.21 13.64
CA THR A 256 6.93 -23.85 13.89
C THR A 256 7.10 -23.60 15.39
N LYS A 257 8.21 -22.90 15.77
CA LYS A 257 8.44 -22.45 17.14
C LYS A 257 8.33 -20.93 17.22
N PRO A 258 7.79 -20.38 18.31
CA PRO A 258 7.83 -18.93 18.52
C PRO A 258 9.26 -18.41 18.52
N LEU A 259 9.55 -17.40 17.70
CA LEU A 259 10.83 -16.70 17.64
C LEU A 259 10.77 -15.33 18.31
N LEU A 260 9.66 -14.62 18.12
CA LEU A 260 9.38 -13.35 18.79
C LEU A 260 7.98 -13.44 19.39
N GLU A 261 7.90 -13.18 20.68
CA GLU A 261 6.66 -13.14 21.45
C GLU A 261 6.40 -11.72 21.94
N ILE A 262 5.21 -11.22 21.69
CA ILE A 262 4.74 -9.90 22.10
C ILE A 262 3.65 -10.09 23.13
N ARG A 263 3.81 -9.44 24.32
CA ARG A 263 2.87 -9.51 25.45
C ARG A 263 2.49 -8.12 25.92
N ASP A 264 1.18 -7.85 25.95
CA ASP A 264 0.55 -6.62 26.49
C ASP A 264 1.23 -5.33 26.02
N LEU A 265 1.65 -5.31 24.73
CA LEU A 265 2.46 -4.24 24.18
C LEU A 265 1.65 -2.95 24.03
N VAL A 266 2.13 -1.88 24.66
CA VAL A 266 1.58 -0.52 24.51
C VAL A 266 2.63 0.40 23.92
N ILE A 267 2.26 1.09 22.84
CA ILE A 267 3.12 2.02 22.11
C ILE A 267 2.37 3.34 21.94
N LYS A 268 3.04 4.47 22.19
CA LYS A 268 2.50 5.80 21.92
C LYS A 268 2.83 6.29 20.52
N SER A 269 1.89 7.02 19.93
CA SER A 269 2.12 7.81 18.71
C SER A 269 2.96 9.05 19.03
N ASP A 270 3.42 9.76 17.99
CA ASP A 270 4.15 11.02 18.14
C ASP A 270 3.28 12.13 18.79
N GLU A 271 1.95 12.00 18.69
CA GLU A 271 0.96 12.89 19.29
C GLU A 271 0.58 12.52 20.74
N GLY A 272 1.17 11.44 21.29
CA GLY A 272 0.94 10.98 22.66
C GLY A 272 -0.28 10.06 22.84
N SER A 273 -1.06 9.79 21.78
CA SER A 273 -2.15 8.80 21.82
C SER A 273 -1.58 7.38 21.75
N LYS A 274 -2.36 6.37 22.14
CA LYS A 274 -1.96 4.98 22.02
C LYS A 274 -2.03 4.53 20.56
N ALA A 275 -0.89 4.32 19.93
CA ALA A 275 -0.79 3.74 18.62
C ALA A 275 -0.97 2.22 18.63
N ILE A 276 -0.54 1.54 19.70
CA ILE A 276 -0.85 0.14 20.01
C ILE A 276 -1.29 0.08 21.48
N ASP A 277 -2.35 -0.66 21.77
CA ASP A 277 -2.97 -0.79 23.08
C ASP A 277 -3.17 -2.26 23.47
N GLY A 278 -2.18 -2.85 24.15
CA GLY A 278 -2.25 -4.18 24.72
C GLY A 278 -2.17 -5.33 23.70
N ALA A 279 -1.34 -5.20 22.67
CA ALA A 279 -1.22 -6.24 21.64
C ALA A 279 -0.50 -7.50 22.16
N ASN A 280 -1.07 -8.67 21.82
CA ASN A 280 -0.56 -10.00 22.18
C ASN A 280 -0.50 -10.88 20.94
N PHE A 281 0.70 -11.30 20.50
CA PHE A 281 0.88 -12.20 19.34
C PHE A 281 2.28 -12.82 19.29
N TYR A 282 2.45 -13.79 18.38
CA TYR A 282 3.74 -14.45 18.13
C TYR A 282 4.14 -14.34 16.66
N ILE A 283 5.45 -14.22 16.42
CA ILE A 283 6.05 -14.48 15.12
C ILE A 283 6.80 -15.82 15.23
N ARG A 284 6.42 -16.80 14.42
CA ARG A 284 6.98 -18.15 14.45
C ARG A 284 7.99 -18.35 13.33
N GLY A 285 9.01 -19.16 13.56
CA GLY A 285 9.96 -19.55 12.51
C GLY A 285 9.27 -20.39 11.43
N GLY A 286 9.51 -20.08 10.16
CA GLY A 286 8.83 -20.73 9.05
C GLY A 286 7.37 -20.30 8.85
N GLU A 287 6.98 -19.15 9.38
CA GLU A 287 5.64 -18.56 9.24
C GLU A 287 5.74 -17.12 8.73
N ILE A 288 4.84 -16.74 7.83
CA ILE A 288 4.61 -15.34 7.45
C ILE A 288 3.33 -14.88 8.16
N LEU A 289 3.48 -13.97 9.13
CA LEU A 289 2.37 -13.30 9.81
C LEU A 289 2.10 -11.97 9.11
N GLY A 290 0.95 -11.87 8.44
CA GLY A 290 0.47 -10.63 7.85
C GLY A 290 -0.07 -9.68 8.91
N VAL A 291 0.07 -8.37 8.71
CA VAL A 291 -0.54 -7.32 9.53
C VAL A 291 -1.42 -6.46 8.63
N ALA A 292 -2.73 -6.62 8.74
CA ALA A 292 -3.73 -5.83 8.05
C ALA A 292 -4.26 -4.72 8.96
N GLY A 293 -4.71 -3.63 8.36
CA GLY A 293 -5.33 -2.51 9.06
C GLY A 293 -5.42 -1.28 8.18
N ILE A 294 -6.34 -0.38 8.49
CA ILE A 294 -6.44 0.93 7.83
C ILE A 294 -5.20 1.76 8.21
N ALA A 295 -4.76 2.63 7.32
CA ALA A 295 -3.64 3.53 7.58
C ALA A 295 -3.83 4.29 8.91
N GLY A 296 -2.80 4.31 9.76
CA GLY A 296 -2.86 4.91 11.10
C GLY A 296 -3.39 3.97 12.20
N SER A 297 -3.57 2.66 11.92
CA SER A 297 -3.97 1.68 12.95
C SER A 297 -2.80 1.15 13.80
N GLY A 298 -1.59 1.69 13.66
CA GLY A 298 -0.43 1.35 14.49
C GLY A 298 0.60 0.43 13.84
N GLN A 299 0.42 0.07 12.56
CA GLN A 299 1.33 -0.85 11.85
C GLN A 299 2.78 -0.32 11.80
N LYS A 300 2.94 0.98 11.50
CA LYS A 300 4.25 1.64 11.45
C LYS A 300 4.92 1.63 12.83
N GLU A 301 4.18 2.07 13.84
CA GLU A 301 4.65 2.17 15.22
C GLU A 301 5.05 0.80 15.77
N LEU A 302 4.31 -0.25 15.41
CA LEU A 302 4.64 -1.63 15.76
C LEU A 302 5.98 -2.07 15.15
N CYS A 303 6.19 -1.84 13.86
CA CYS A 303 7.44 -2.16 13.18
C CYS A 303 8.63 -1.39 13.77
N GLU A 304 8.46 -0.09 14.03
CA GLU A 304 9.49 0.77 14.64
C GLU A 304 9.85 0.30 16.06
N ALA A 305 8.85 -0.11 16.87
CA ALA A 305 9.06 -0.60 18.22
C ALA A 305 9.82 -1.93 18.23
N ILE A 306 9.45 -2.89 17.35
CA ILE A 306 10.17 -4.16 17.22
C ILE A 306 11.63 -3.92 16.80
N ALA A 307 11.87 -2.91 15.96
CA ALA A 307 13.23 -2.52 15.56
C ALA A 307 14.01 -1.73 16.62
N GLY A 308 13.38 -1.35 17.74
CA GLY A 308 13.99 -0.51 18.77
C GLY A 308 14.15 0.95 18.36
N LEU A 309 13.44 1.39 17.30
CA LEU A 309 13.45 2.77 16.83
C LEU A 309 12.43 3.65 17.58
N ARG A 310 11.45 3.03 18.24
CA ARG A 310 10.40 3.69 19.01
C ARG A 310 10.37 3.16 20.44
N PRO A 311 10.25 4.02 21.45
CA PRO A 311 10.11 3.59 22.83
C PRO A 311 8.77 2.87 23.05
N ILE A 312 8.80 1.86 23.90
CA ILE A 312 7.64 1.09 24.33
C ILE A 312 7.22 1.63 25.69
N GLU A 313 5.92 1.89 25.88
CA GLU A 313 5.39 2.39 27.17
C GLU A 313 5.27 1.28 28.21
N SER A 314 4.73 0.13 27.80
CA SER A 314 4.61 -1.06 28.64
C SER A 314 4.51 -2.33 27.81
N GLY A 315 4.61 -3.48 28.46
CA GLY A 315 4.57 -4.79 27.82
C GLY A 315 5.95 -5.41 27.65
N MET A 316 6.01 -6.55 27.00
CA MET A 316 7.23 -7.32 26.78
C MET A 316 7.38 -7.75 25.32
N MET A 317 8.63 -7.80 24.87
CA MET A 317 9.02 -8.41 23.60
C MET A 317 10.09 -9.46 23.90
N ILE A 318 9.75 -10.74 23.76
CA ILE A 318 10.62 -11.86 24.10
C ILE A 318 11.12 -12.52 22.83
N HIS A 319 12.44 -12.50 22.60
CA HIS A 319 13.11 -13.19 21.50
C HIS A 319 14.04 -14.27 22.04
N LYS A 320 13.78 -15.54 21.70
CA LYS A 320 14.56 -16.69 22.19
C LYS A 320 14.71 -16.74 23.73
N GLY A 321 13.68 -16.30 24.46
CA GLY A 321 13.68 -16.27 25.94
C GLY A 321 14.19 -14.98 26.57
N ASP A 322 14.81 -14.08 25.81
CA ASP A 322 15.32 -12.79 26.30
C ASP A 322 14.31 -11.66 26.05
N ASN A 323 14.06 -10.83 27.05
CA ASN A 323 13.31 -9.59 26.83
C ASN A 323 14.19 -8.58 26.08
N ILE A 324 13.70 -8.09 24.93
CA ILE A 324 14.41 -7.14 24.07
C ILE A 324 13.89 -5.70 24.18
N VAL A 325 12.92 -5.44 25.05
CA VAL A 325 12.41 -4.08 25.30
C VAL A 325 13.54 -3.18 25.79
N GLY A 326 13.65 -1.97 25.25
CA GLY A 326 14.67 -1.00 25.62
C GLY A 326 16.07 -1.28 25.04
N LEU A 327 16.25 -2.34 24.25
CA LEU A 327 17.50 -2.55 23.54
C LEU A 327 17.64 -1.56 22.38
N SER A 328 18.88 -1.12 22.12
CA SER A 328 19.17 -0.31 20.94
C SER A 328 18.97 -1.11 19.63
N PRO A 329 18.67 -0.45 18.49
CA PRO A 329 18.52 -1.12 17.19
C PRO A 329 19.70 -2.04 16.84
N LYS A 330 20.93 -1.62 17.17
CA LYS A 330 22.14 -2.43 16.96
C LYS A 330 22.06 -3.76 17.72
N LYS A 331 21.69 -3.74 19.00
CA LYS A 331 21.59 -4.95 19.84
C LYS A 331 20.45 -5.87 19.37
N ILE A 332 19.34 -5.31 18.84
CA ILE A 332 18.24 -6.08 18.27
C ILE A 332 18.69 -6.81 17.00
N ILE A 333 19.44 -6.13 16.12
CA ILE A 333 20.01 -6.75 14.91
C ILE A 333 21.00 -7.87 15.29
N GLU A 334 21.90 -7.63 16.28
CA GLU A 334 22.84 -8.64 16.78
C GLU A 334 22.14 -9.89 17.34
N LYS A 335 20.92 -9.77 17.85
CA LYS A 335 20.08 -10.91 18.26
C LYS A 335 19.37 -11.62 17.10
N GLY A 336 19.61 -11.21 15.87
CA GLY A 336 19.09 -11.87 14.67
C GLY A 336 17.72 -11.39 14.22
N ILE A 337 17.24 -10.23 14.71
CA ILE A 337 16.04 -9.57 14.20
C ILE A 337 16.49 -8.56 13.13
N ALA A 338 16.24 -8.87 11.87
CA ALA A 338 16.47 -7.94 10.78
C ALA A 338 15.15 -7.26 10.41
N MET A 339 15.17 -5.93 10.28
CA MET A 339 14.03 -5.16 9.81
C MET A 339 14.32 -4.59 8.43
N SER A 340 13.45 -4.94 7.48
CA SER A 340 13.39 -4.30 6.18
C SER A 340 12.22 -3.31 6.20
N PHE A 341 12.51 -2.09 6.67
CA PHE A 341 11.50 -1.02 6.69
C PHE A 341 11.57 -0.24 5.39
N ILE A 342 10.44 -0.23 4.68
CA ILE A 342 10.33 0.45 3.41
C ILE A 342 9.30 1.55 3.58
N PRO A 343 9.74 2.76 3.91
CA PRO A 343 8.88 3.92 3.94
C PRO A 343 8.49 4.35 2.52
N GLU A 344 7.55 5.24 2.42
CA GLU A 344 7.18 5.90 1.17
C GLU A 344 8.40 6.59 0.54
N ASP A 345 9.26 7.21 1.37
CA ASP A 345 10.61 7.67 1.00
C ASP A 345 11.66 6.58 1.25
N ARG A 346 11.84 5.70 0.26
CA ARG A 346 12.72 4.53 0.32
C ARG A 346 14.19 4.85 0.48
N LEU A 347 14.60 5.98 -0.08
CA LEU A 347 16.00 6.37 -0.13
C LEU A 347 16.42 7.21 1.07
N GLY A 348 15.49 7.74 1.87
CA GLY A 348 15.82 8.52 3.07
C GLY A 348 16.02 7.68 4.33
N MET A 349 15.36 6.52 4.43
CA MET A 349 15.33 5.71 5.66
C MET A 349 15.96 4.32 5.52
N GLY A 350 15.88 3.71 4.34
CA GLY A 350 16.34 2.32 4.12
C GLY A 350 17.79 2.24 3.66
N LEU A 351 18.17 2.98 2.64
CA LEU A 351 19.47 2.99 1.99
C LEU A 351 20.00 4.42 1.89
N ALA A 352 21.32 4.57 1.85
CA ALA A 352 21.99 5.84 1.59
C ALA A 352 22.03 6.12 0.08
N PRO A 353 21.26 7.12 -0.44
CA PRO A 353 20.99 7.27 -1.88
C PRO A 353 22.22 7.51 -2.75
N SER A 354 23.17 8.26 -2.24
CA SER A 354 24.39 8.66 -2.95
C SER A 354 25.51 7.64 -2.86
N LEU A 355 25.39 6.64 -1.98
CA LEU A 355 26.39 5.59 -1.83
C LEU A 355 26.13 4.44 -2.82
N SER A 356 27.20 3.71 -3.14
CA SER A 356 27.16 2.53 -4.01
C SER A 356 26.38 1.37 -3.36
N ILE A 357 26.05 0.34 -4.15
CA ILE A 357 25.48 -0.91 -3.62
C ILE A 357 26.45 -1.51 -2.59
N VAL A 358 27.77 -1.55 -2.90
CA VAL A 358 28.82 -2.04 -1.99
C VAL A 358 28.77 -1.32 -0.66
N ASP A 359 28.77 0.01 -0.67
CA ASP A 359 28.79 0.80 0.56
C ASP A 359 27.50 0.61 1.38
N ASN A 360 26.35 0.51 0.72
CA ASN A 360 25.08 0.23 1.39
C ASN A 360 25.04 -1.16 2.02
N VAL A 361 25.62 -2.17 1.40
CA VAL A 361 25.72 -3.54 1.95
C VAL A 361 26.60 -3.55 3.20
N ILE A 362 27.70 -2.83 3.19
CA ILE A 362 28.64 -2.74 4.32
C ILE A 362 28.05 -1.94 5.49
N LEU A 363 27.12 -1.03 5.25
CA LEU A 363 26.67 -0.01 6.21
C LEU A 363 26.31 -0.56 7.60
N LYS A 364 25.80 -1.78 7.71
CA LYS A 364 25.48 -2.43 8.98
C LYS A 364 26.64 -3.24 9.57
N LYS A 365 27.65 -3.61 8.77
CA LYS A 365 28.75 -4.49 9.13
C LYS A 365 30.12 -3.78 9.15
N TYR A 366 30.19 -2.46 8.95
CA TYR A 366 31.46 -1.73 8.80
C TYR A 366 32.37 -1.81 10.03
N LYS A 367 31.82 -2.12 11.22
CA LYS A 367 32.56 -2.29 12.47
C LYS A 367 33.02 -3.73 12.72
N ASP A 368 32.63 -4.70 11.92
CA ASP A 368 32.97 -6.11 12.13
C ASP A 368 34.36 -6.45 11.65
N GLY A 369 35.02 -5.52 10.94
CA GLY A 369 36.41 -5.63 10.48
C GLY A 369 37.44 -5.45 11.62
N LYS A 370 38.54 -6.22 11.55
CA LYS A 370 39.65 -6.17 12.54
C LYS A 370 40.63 -5.00 12.28
N GLY A 371 40.15 -3.76 12.17
CA GLY A 371 41.05 -2.64 11.92
C GLY A 371 40.35 -1.31 11.72
N PRO A 372 41.10 -0.22 11.55
CA PRO A 372 40.56 1.12 11.34
C PRO A 372 40.02 1.35 9.91
N ILE A 373 40.23 0.39 9.00
CA ILE A 373 39.88 0.49 7.59
C ILE A 373 38.64 -0.39 7.33
N VAL A 374 37.65 0.18 6.64
CA VAL A 374 36.44 -0.56 6.24
C VAL A 374 36.79 -1.63 5.21
N ASP A 375 36.38 -2.87 5.44
CA ASP A 375 36.59 -3.99 4.52
C ASP A 375 35.66 -3.91 3.30
N ARG A 376 36.10 -3.14 2.31
CA ARG A 376 35.36 -3.01 1.05
C ARG A 376 35.50 -4.23 0.14
N LYS A 377 36.52 -5.08 0.32
CA LYS A 377 36.74 -6.25 -0.52
C LYS A 377 35.67 -7.31 -0.25
N ASN A 378 35.45 -7.66 1.01
CA ASN A 378 34.37 -8.60 1.38
C ASN A 378 32.99 -7.98 1.12
N GLY A 379 32.81 -6.66 1.33
CA GLY A 379 31.59 -5.96 0.97
C GLY A 379 31.26 -6.04 -0.52
N ARG A 380 32.27 -5.99 -1.40
CA ARG A 380 32.08 -6.15 -2.85
C ARG A 380 31.61 -7.56 -3.21
N VAL A 381 32.26 -8.59 -2.65
CA VAL A 381 31.85 -9.99 -2.88
C VAL A 381 30.41 -10.20 -2.45
N GLU A 382 30.02 -9.65 -1.31
CA GLU A 382 28.65 -9.73 -0.81
C GLU A 382 27.66 -8.98 -1.71
N ALA A 383 28.00 -7.78 -2.16
CA ALA A 383 27.19 -7.00 -3.08
C ALA A 383 27.00 -7.71 -4.44
N GLU A 384 28.07 -8.32 -4.99
CA GLU A 384 28.01 -9.11 -6.22
C GLU A 384 27.12 -10.36 -6.04
N ARG A 385 27.19 -11.01 -4.87
CA ARG A 385 26.31 -12.11 -4.52
C ARG A 385 24.85 -11.67 -4.51
N ILE A 386 24.50 -10.59 -3.81
CA ILE A 386 23.14 -10.03 -3.74
C ILE A 386 22.64 -9.68 -5.15
N VAL A 387 23.45 -9.01 -5.96
CA VAL A 387 23.10 -8.61 -7.32
C VAL A 387 22.78 -9.84 -8.16
N LYS A 388 23.56 -10.91 -8.04
CA LYS A 388 23.37 -12.16 -8.79
C LYS A 388 22.17 -12.95 -8.28
N GLU A 389 22.05 -13.19 -6.97
CA GLU A 389 21.01 -14.03 -6.36
C GLU A 389 19.61 -13.41 -6.48
N LEU A 390 19.51 -12.07 -6.35
CA LEU A 390 18.25 -11.36 -6.42
C LEU A 390 17.99 -10.73 -7.81
N GLU A 391 18.82 -11.03 -8.79
CA GLU A 391 18.69 -10.52 -10.16
C GLU A 391 18.52 -8.99 -10.19
N VAL A 392 19.40 -8.26 -9.48
CA VAL A 392 19.37 -6.79 -9.46
C VAL A 392 19.91 -6.25 -10.78
N VAL A 393 19.08 -5.51 -11.51
CA VAL A 393 19.50 -4.87 -12.76
C VAL A 393 20.29 -3.60 -12.45
N THR A 394 21.60 -3.65 -12.67
CA THR A 394 22.54 -2.55 -12.43
C THR A 394 23.74 -2.62 -13.37
N PRO A 395 24.31 -1.47 -13.79
CA PRO A 395 25.57 -1.47 -14.55
C PRO A 395 26.75 -2.08 -13.79
N SER A 396 26.82 -1.85 -12.47
CA SER A 396 27.86 -2.40 -11.58
C SER A 396 27.43 -2.28 -10.11
N VAL A 397 28.14 -2.99 -9.22
CA VAL A 397 27.95 -2.88 -7.75
C VAL A 397 28.42 -1.54 -7.19
N ASP A 398 29.18 -0.76 -7.96
CA ASP A 398 29.62 0.60 -7.60
C ASP A 398 28.58 1.67 -7.97
N THR A 399 27.47 1.29 -8.60
CA THR A 399 26.38 2.20 -8.96
C THR A 399 25.74 2.77 -7.70
N PRO A 400 25.58 4.12 -7.57
CA PRO A 400 24.81 4.73 -6.50
C PRO A 400 23.36 4.26 -6.54
N VAL A 401 22.81 3.83 -5.37
CA VAL A 401 21.48 3.21 -5.31
C VAL A 401 20.35 4.13 -5.80
N ARG A 402 20.50 5.46 -5.73
CA ARG A 402 19.55 6.42 -6.30
C ARG A 402 19.35 6.31 -7.82
N ARG A 403 20.26 5.64 -8.54
CA ARG A 403 20.18 5.42 -9.98
C ARG A 403 19.46 4.14 -10.37
N LEU A 404 19.11 3.31 -9.39
CA LEU A 404 18.39 2.08 -9.59
C LEU A 404 16.88 2.35 -9.69
N SER A 405 16.16 1.46 -10.38
CA SER A 405 14.69 1.45 -10.31
C SER A 405 14.22 1.09 -8.90
N GLY A 406 12.98 1.47 -8.56
CA GLY A 406 12.40 1.19 -7.24
C GLY A 406 12.47 -0.28 -6.84
N GLY A 407 12.18 -1.21 -7.77
CA GLY A 407 12.30 -2.65 -7.53
C GLY A 407 13.73 -3.10 -7.24
N ASN A 408 14.71 -2.55 -7.95
CA ASN A 408 16.12 -2.88 -7.71
C ASN A 408 16.65 -2.29 -6.39
N VAL A 409 16.24 -1.07 -6.02
CA VAL A 409 16.50 -0.50 -4.69
C VAL A 409 15.99 -1.44 -3.60
N GLN A 410 14.78 -1.96 -3.79
CA GLN A 410 14.12 -2.87 -2.86
C GLN A 410 14.87 -4.20 -2.72
N LYS A 411 15.28 -4.81 -3.85
CA LYS A 411 16.07 -6.04 -3.87
C LYS A 411 17.40 -5.86 -3.15
N VAL A 412 18.09 -4.74 -3.35
CA VAL A 412 19.34 -4.42 -2.62
C VAL A 412 19.09 -4.31 -1.12
N LEU A 413 18.01 -3.62 -0.70
CA LEU A 413 17.64 -3.48 0.70
C LEU A 413 17.36 -4.84 1.34
N LEU A 414 16.48 -5.65 0.73
CA LEU A 414 16.19 -7.00 1.20
C LEU A 414 17.42 -7.89 1.24
N GLY A 415 18.23 -7.87 0.17
CA GLY A 415 19.46 -8.66 0.10
C GLY A 415 20.42 -8.33 1.25
N ARG A 416 20.59 -7.05 1.57
CA ARG A 416 21.38 -6.61 2.73
C ARG A 416 20.83 -7.17 4.06
N GLU A 417 19.53 -7.10 4.25
CA GLU A 417 18.89 -7.59 5.48
C GLU A 417 18.98 -9.11 5.62
N ILE A 418 18.73 -9.85 4.52
CA ILE A 418 18.80 -11.31 4.50
C ILE A 418 20.24 -11.81 4.71
N SER A 419 21.23 -11.12 4.16
CA SER A 419 22.65 -11.47 4.30
C SER A 419 23.17 -11.44 5.74
N SER A 420 22.43 -10.81 6.66
CA SER A 420 22.77 -10.83 8.08
C SER A 420 22.38 -12.16 8.77
N GLY A 421 21.70 -13.07 8.09
CA GLY A 421 21.21 -14.34 8.65
C GLY A 421 20.15 -14.14 9.75
N PRO A 422 19.09 -13.37 9.50
CA PRO A 422 18.11 -13.04 10.54
C PRO A 422 17.29 -14.26 10.93
N ASN A 423 16.81 -14.29 12.17
CA ASN A 423 15.78 -15.25 12.60
C ASN A 423 14.37 -14.70 12.36
N VAL A 424 14.22 -13.38 12.43
CA VAL A 424 12.96 -12.68 12.21
C VAL A 424 13.20 -11.52 11.24
N ILE A 425 12.34 -11.39 10.25
CA ILE A 425 12.31 -10.28 9.32
C ILE A 425 11.01 -9.51 9.53
N VAL A 426 11.11 -8.20 9.70
CA VAL A 426 9.96 -7.29 9.77
C VAL A 426 9.95 -6.46 8.50
N THR A 427 8.89 -6.56 7.71
CA THR A 427 8.73 -5.82 6.46
C THR A 427 7.46 -4.98 6.51
N ALA A 428 7.59 -3.67 6.26
CA ALA A 428 6.46 -2.79 6.15
C ALA A 428 6.32 -2.31 4.70
N TYR A 429 5.21 -2.67 4.06
CA TYR A 429 4.88 -2.28 2.69
C TYR A 429 6.00 -2.59 1.66
N PRO A 430 6.56 -3.83 1.65
CA PRO A 430 7.78 -4.12 0.89
C PRO A 430 7.62 -3.98 -0.63
N VAL A 431 6.42 -3.98 -1.14
CA VAL A 431 6.13 -3.90 -2.58
C VAL A 431 5.43 -2.61 -3.00
N ARG A 432 5.14 -1.71 -2.07
CA ARG A 432 4.41 -0.47 -2.35
C ARG A 432 5.06 0.33 -3.47
N GLY A 433 4.28 0.63 -4.54
CA GLY A 433 4.74 1.37 -5.71
C GLY A 433 5.78 0.65 -6.55
N LEU A 434 5.91 -0.67 -6.47
CA LEU A 434 6.67 -1.49 -7.39
C LEU A 434 5.77 -1.97 -8.54
N ASP A 435 6.42 -2.41 -9.62
CA ASP A 435 5.75 -3.16 -10.68
C ASP A 435 5.43 -4.59 -10.23
N ILE A 436 4.54 -5.27 -10.96
CA ILE A 436 4.07 -6.62 -10.62
C ILE A 436 5.23 -7.61 -10.52
N ASN A 437 6.18 -7.62 -11.48
CA ASN A 437 7.31 -8.54 -11.45
C ASN A 437 8.19 -8.36 -10.23
N SER A 438 8.53 -7.10 -9.93
CA SER A 438 9.34 -6.78 -8.74
C SER A 438 8.62 -7.21 -7.46
N SER A 439 7.30 -7.05 -7.41
CA SER A 439 6.49 -7.46 -6.26
C SER A 439 6.52 -8.98 -6.06
N TYR A 440 6.27 -9.76 -7.11
CA TYR A 440 6.31 -11.22 -7.03
C TYR A 440 7.71 -11.77 -6.75
N ALA A 441 8.76 -11.15 -7.28
CA ALA A 441 10.13 -11.50 -6.90
C ALA A 441 10.38 -11.34 -5.40
N ILE A 442 9.83 -10.29 -4.78
CA ILE A 442 9.94 -10.06 -3.33
C ILE A 442 9.14 -11.10 -2.54
N TYR A 443 7.92 -11.45 -2.98
CA TYR A 443 7.13 -12.51 -2.33
C TYR A 443 7.87 -13.85 -2.35
N ASN A 444 8.49 -14.19 -3.48
CA ASN A 444 9.31 -15.40 -3.59
C ASN A 444 10.52 -15.37 -2.65
N ILE A 445 11.20 -14.22 -2.53
CA ILE A 445 12.31 -14.05 -1.58
C ILE A 445 11.83 -14.29 -0.14
N LEU A 446 10.68 -13.73 0.25
CA LEU A 446 10.12 -13.93 1.59
C LEU A 446 9.72 -15.39 1.84
N ASN A 447 9.15 -16.07 0.83
CA ASN A 447 8.84 -17.50 0.91
C ASN A 447 10.08 -18.37 1.04
N GLU A 448 11.18 -18.04 0.35
CA GLU A 448 12.46 -18.74 0.55
C GLU A 448 13.02 -18.53 1.96
N GLN A 449 12.91 -17.32 2.53
CA GLN A 449 13.29 -17.10 3.93
C GLN A 449 12.42 -17.90 4.89
N LYS A 450 11.13 -18.00 4.65
CA LYS A 450 10.21 -18.85 5.41
C LYS A 450 10.64 -20.33 5.35
N LYS A 451 10.97 -20.87 4.16
CA LYS A 451 11.49 -22.25 4.00
C LYS A 451 12.75 -22.49 4.82
N ASN A 452 13.59 -21.48 4.97
CA ASN A 452 14.80 -21.50 5.80
C ASN A 452 14.51 -21.35 7.30
N GLY A 453 13.25 -21.36 7.74
CA GLY A 453 12.86 -21.29 9.14
C GLY A 453 12.83 -19.87 9.73
N VAL A 454 12.96 -18.83 8.90
CA VAL A 454 12.85 -17.42 9.32
C VAL A 454 11.38 -17.07 9.58
N GLY A 455 11.10 -16.38 10.68
CA GLY A 455 9.78 -15.79 10.93
C GLY A 455 9.66 -14.44 10.23
N VAL A 456 8.55 -14.20 9.53
CA VAL A 456 8.36 -12.97 8.78
C VAL A 456 7.12 -12.25 9.29
N LEU A 457 7.27 -10.97 9.68
CA LEU A 457 6.17 -10.05 9.89
C LEU A 457 6.00 -9.21 8.62
N PHE A 458 4.87 -9.36 7.95
CA PHE A 458 4.58 -8.74 6.66
C PHE A 458 3.43 -7.73 6.81
N VAL A 459 3.73 -6.44 6.72
CA VAL A 459 2.70 -5.39 6.65
C VAL A 459 2.40 -5.11 5.18
N GLY A 460 1.15 -5.32 4.77
CA GLY A 460 0.69 -5.16 3.38
C GLY A 460 -0.59 -4.35 3.27
N GLU A 461 -0.87 -3.81 2.08
CA GLU A 461 -2.09 -3.07 1.75
C GLU A 461 -3.09 -3.93 0.97
N ASP A 462 -2.59 -4.90 0.20
CA ASP A 462 -3.41 -5.75 -0.66
C ASP A 462 -3.81 -7.04 0.07
N LEU A 463 -5.10 -7.15 0.36
CA LEU A 463 -5.65 -8.31 1.06
C LEU A 463 -5.59 -9.60 0.23
N ASP A 464 -5.67 -9.53 -1.11
CA ASP A 464 -5.53 -10.71 -1.97
C ASP A 464 -4.14 -11.30 -1.85
N VAL A 465 -3.13 -10.44 -1.94
CA VAL A 465 -1.73 -10.82 -1.75
C VAL A 465 -1.52 -11.36 -0.33
N MET A 466 -2.06 -10.69 0.69
CA MET A 466 -1.90 -11.14 2.08
C MET A 466 -2.53 -12.52 2.30
N MET A 467 -3.72 -12.77 1.73
CA MET A 467 -4.40 -14.07 1.80
C MET A 467 -3.64 -15.16 1.04
N ALA A 468 -2.95 -14.82 -0.05
CA ALA A 468 -2.14 -15.76 -0.82
C ALA A 468 -0.78 -16.04 -0.19
N LEU A 469 -0.09 -15.01 0.34
CA LEU A 469 1.29 -15.08 0.83
C LEU A 469 1.39 -15.52 2.29
N CYS A 470 0.52 -14.97 3.17
CA CYS A 470 0.65 -15.15 4.62
C CYS A 470 0.03 -16.48 5.08
N ASP A 471 0.55 -17.02 6.18
CA ASP A 471 -0.05 -18.18 6.86
C ASP A 471 -1.20 -17.74 7.76
N LYS A 472 -0.99 -16.63 8.48
CA LYS A 472 -1.97 -15.97 9.33
C LYS A 472 -1.97 -14.47 9.06
N ILE A 473 -3.10 -13.85 9.33
CA ILE A 473 -3.27 -12.40 9.22
C ILE A 473 -3.75 -11.87 10.57
N MET A 474 -2.98 -10.97 11.14
CA MET A 474 -3.31 -10.18 12.30
C MET A 474 -3.98 -8.88 11.83
N VAL A 475 -5.10 -8.49 12.43
CA VAL A 475 -5.81 -7.27 12.06
C VAL A 475 -5.75 -6.24 13.17
N LEU A 476 -5.28 -5.05 12.84
CA LEU A 476 -5.23 -3.89 13.72
C LEU A 476 -6.32 -2.88 13.33
N CYS A 477 -7.03 -2.35 14.33
CA CYS A 477 -7.98 -1.27 14.18
C CYS A 477 -7.80 -0.26 15.33
N HIS A 478 -7.45 0.98 14.98
CA HIS A 478 -7.22 2.06 15.96
C HIS A 478 -6.33 1.64 17.15
N GLY A 479 -5.22 0.96 16.86
CA GLY A 479 -4.25 0.51 17.85
C GLY A 479 -4.61 -0.78 18.57
N LYS A 480 -5.80 -1.33 18.38
CA LYS A 480 -6.24 -2.58 19.02
C LYS A 480 -6.12 -3.78 18.10
N LEU A 481 -5.74 -4.92 18.67
CA LEU A 481 -5.74 -6.20 17.98
C LEU A 481 -7.17 -6.74 17.90
N MET A 482 -7.74 -6.81 16.69
CA MET A 482 -9.08 -7.35 16.45
C MET A 482 -9.10 -8.88 16.35
N GLY A 483 -7.97 -9.50 16.07
CA GLY A 483 -7.79 -10.95 15.99
C GLY A 483 -6.64 -11.37 15.10
N VAL A 484 -6.31 -12.66 15.17
CA VAL A 484 -5.37 -13.35 14.29
C VAL A 484 -6.10 -14.51 13.63
N VAL A 485 -6.19 -14.51 12.31
CA VAL A 485 -6.92 -15.50 11.52
C VAL A 485 -6.01 -16.25 10.57
N HIS A 486 -6.36 -17.48 10.22
CA HIS A 486 -5.66 -18.22 9.16
C HIS A 486 -6.02 -17.61 7.80
N ALA A 487 -5.01 -17.23 7.01
CA ALA A 487 -5.20 -16.55 5.73
C ALA A 487 -6.08 -17.35 4.73
N HIS A 488 -6.03 -18.68 4.77
CA HIS A 488 -6.80 -19.58 3.88
C HIS A 488 -8.19 -19.93 4.40
N LYS A 489 -8.58 -19.47 5.60
CA LYS A 489 -9.90 -19.75 6.22
C LYS A 489 -10.74 -18.51 6.43
N THR A 490 -10.24 -17.34 6.08
CA THR A 490 -10.92 -16.05 6.19
C THR A 490 -11.30 -15.52 4.81
N THR A 491 -12.14 -14.50 4.77
CA THR A 491 -12.54 -13.79 3.55
C THR A 491 -12.09 -12.32 3.61
N LYS A 492 -12.06 -11.66 2.46
CA LYS A 492 -11.78 -10.22 2.40
C LYS A 492 -12.81 -9.41 3.20
N GLU A 493 -14.07 -9.83 3.13
CA GLU A 493 -15.17 -9.20 3.85
C GLU A 493 -14.97 -9.28 5.36
N GLU A 494 -14.59 -10.45 5.89
CA GLU A 494 -14.28 -10.64 7.31
C GLU A 494 -13.10 -9.76 7.74
N LEU A 495 -11.99 -9.77 6.98
CA LEU A 495 -10.84 -8.91 7.25
C LEU A 495 -11.24 -7.43 7.22
N GLY A 496 -12.05 -7.01 6.24
CA GLY A 496 -12.54 -5.64 6.14
C GLY A 496 -13.41 -5.23 7.32
N LEU A 497 -14.29 -6.12 7.82
CA LEU A 497 -15.09 -5.88 9.04
C LEU A 497 -14.19 -5.75 10.28
N MET A 498 -13.15 -6.57 10.40
CA MET A 498 -12.16 -6.44 11.49
C MET A 498 -11.38 -5.13 11.38
N MET A 499 -10.95 -4.73 10.17
CA MET A 499 -10.21 -3.48 9.94
C MET A 499 -11.02 -2.23 10.29
N THR A 500 -12.36 -2.30 10.19
CA THR A 500 -13.27 -1.20 10.58
C THR A 500 -13.72 -1.28 12.04
N GLY A 501 -13.32 -2.31 12.78
CA GLY A 501 -13.76 -2.55 14.17
C GLY A 501 -15.18 -3.10 14.30
N ALA A 502 -15.86 -3.42 13.19
CA ALA A 502 -17.20 -4.01 13.19
C ALA A 502 -17.21 -5.49 13.60
N LEU A 503 -16.06 -6.17 13.52
CA LEU A 503 -15.85 -7.54 13.99
C LEU A 503 -14.59 -7.60 14.85
N ASN A 504 -14.75 -8.08 16.10
CA ASN A 504 -13.64 -8.32 17.03
C ASN A 504 -13.70 -9.76 17.53
N ILE A 505 -12.69 -10.56 17.16
CA ILE A 505 -12.62 -11.98 17.51
C ILE A 505 -12.01 -12.17 18.91
N VAL A 506 -11.17 -11.25 19.36
CA VAL A 506 -10.51 -11.29 20.68
C VAL A 506 -11.54 -11.15 21.79
N ASP A 507 -12.54 -10.26 21.64
CA ASP A 507 -13.57 -9.99 22.65
C ASP A 507 -14.80 -10.91 22.51
N SER A 508 -14.96 -11.66 21.41
CA SER A 508 -16.11 -12.54 21.22
C SER A 508 -15.97 -13.80 22.06
N LYS A 509 -16.59 -13.81 23.23
CA LYS A 509 -16.73 -15.01 24.10
C LYS A 509 -17.64 -16.10 23.51
N GLU A 510 -18.26 -15.89 22.36
CA GLU A 510 -19.11 -16.84 21.68
C GLU A 510 -18.54 -17.21 20.29
N GLY A 511 -17.86 -18.37 20.26
CA GLY A 511 -17.38 -19.00 19.01
C GLY A 511 -18.50 -19.49 18.11
N LYS A 512 -19.20 -18.60 17.41
CA LYS A 512 -20.17 -18.91 16.36
C LYS A 512 -19.96 -18.00 15.16
N THR A 513 -18.89 -18.29 14.40
CA THR A 513 -18.81 -17.94 12.97
C THR A 513 -18.01 -19.01 12.26
N SER A 514 -18.56 -19.49 11.15
CA SER A 514 -17.97 -20.50 10.28
C SER A 514 -16.67 -19.94 9.66
N GLY A 515 -15.52 -20.51 10.02
CA GLY A 515 -14.21 -20.14 9.45
C GLY A 515 -13.16 -19.72 10.47
N ILE A 516 -13.54 -19.42 11.71
CA ILE A 516 -12.61 -19.06 12.78
C ILE A 516 -11.85 -20.33 13.19
N ALA A 517 -10.52 -20.28 13.06
CA ALA A 517 -9.68 -21.37 13.55
C ALA A 517 -9.94 -21.56 15.05
N LYS A 518 -10.36 -22.75 15.46
CA LYS A 518 -10.48 -23.17 16.87
C LYS A 518 -9.12 -23.24 17.60
N ASP A 519 -8.07 -22.66 17.05
CA ASP A 519 -6.79 -22.42 17.73
C ASP A 519 -6.83 -21.10 18.52
N THR A 520 -7.94 -20.84 19.23
CA THR A 520 -8.03 -19.86 20.32
C THR A 520 -7.17 -20.25 21.53
N ASN A 521 -6.36 -21.31 21.41
CA ASN A 521 -5.32 -21.65 22.37
C ASN A 521 -4.14 -20.65 22.40
N ILE A 522 -4.13 -19.61 21.53
CA ILE A 522 -3.04 -18.62 21.57
C ILE A 522 -3.07 -17.85 22.92
N THR A 523 -4.26 -17.52 23.41
CA THR A 523 -4.39 -16.86 24.74
C THR A 523 -4.35 -17.85 25.90
N SER A 524 -4.88 -19.07 25.75
CA SER A 524 -4.86 -20.09 26.81
C SER A 524 -3.47 -20.73 26.98
N ASP A 525 -2.75 -20.96 25.89
CA ASP A 525 -1.36 -21.45 25.94
C ASP A 525 -0.40 -20.38 26.51
N MET A 526 -0.65 -19.09 26.22
CA MET A 526 0.08 -17.98 26.85
C MET A 526 -0.12 -17.94 28.38
N ILE A 527 -1.32 -18.23 28.84
CA ILE A 527 -1.65 -18.24 30.28
C ILE A 527 -1.15 -19.53 30.95
N ALA A 528 -1.18 -20.66 30.27
CA ALA A 528 -0.72 -21.94 30.81
C ALA A 528 0.82 -21.99 30.96
N ASP A 529 1.57 -21.55 29.96
CA ASP A 529 3.05 -21.49 30.02
C ASP A 529 3.57 -20.44 31.03
N SER A 530 2.85 -19.34 31.27
CA SER A 530 3.25 -18.39 32.29
C SER A 530 3.07 -18.92 33.71
N LYS A 531 2.01 -19.68 33.97
CA LYS A 531 1.77 -20.31 35.28
C LYS A 531 2.74 -21.46 35.59
N ALA A 532 3.20 -22.18 34.57
CA ALA A 532 4.18 -23.26 34.74
C ALA A 532 5.59 -22.73 35.08
N LYS A 533 5.98 -21.56 34.53
CA LYS A 533 7.29 -20.96 34.79
C LYS A 533 7.37 -20.16 36.10
N ASP A 534 6.24 -19.65 36.61
CA ASP A 534 6.19 -19.02 37.91
C ASP A 534 6.17 -20.04 39.04
N SER A 535 5.60 -21.26 38.84
CA SER A 535 5.67 -22.36 39.83
C SER A 535 7.11 -22.91 39.98
N ASP A 536 7.86 -23.02 38.89
CA ASP A 536 9.27 -23.49 38.91
C ASP A 536 10.26 -22.48 39.56
N LYS A 537 9.89 -21.19 39.64
CA LYS A 537 10.73 -20.19 40.33
C LYS A 537 10.44 -20.09 41.83
N ILE A 538 9.23 -20.41 42.26
CA ILE A 538 8.85 -20.41 43.69
C ILE A 538 9.46 -21.62 44.38
N ASP A 539 9.51 -22.80 43.75
CA ASP A 539 10.12 -24.02 44.31
C ASP A 539 11.67 -23.98 44.38
N LYS A 540 12.34 -23.09 43.64
CA LYS A 540 13.81 -22.96 43.71
C LYS A 540 14.28 -21.97 44.78
N ASN A 541 13.47 -21.00 45.19
CA ASN A 541 13.84 -20.07 46.27
C ASN A 541 13.59 -20.64 47.66
N ASP A 542 12.68 -21.60 47.82
CA ASP A 542 12.43 -22.24 49.13
C ASP A 542 13.42 -23.35 49.51
N ASN A 543 14.29 -23.79 48.56
CA ASN A 543 15.34 -24.78 48.83
C ASN A 543 16.74 -24.19 49.12
N GLU A 544 17.00 -22.92 48.85
CA GLU A 544 18.30 -22.28 49.13
C GLU A 544 18.36 -21.62 50.53
N GLU A 545 17.23 -21.45 51.25
CA GLU A 545 17.23 -20.91 52.62
C GLU A 545 17.29 -21.97 53.74
N LYS A 546 17.49 -23.27 53.43
CA LYS A 546 17.55 -24.34 54.42
C LYS A 546 18.91 -25.05 54.57
N GLU A 547 19.97 -24.58 53.93
CA GLU A 547 21.32 -25.17 54.07
C GLU A 547 22.36 -24.30 54.78
N ASP A 548 22.01 -23.13 55.32
CA ASP A 548 22.91 -22.32 56.16
C ASP A 548 22.25 -22.02 57.54
N CYS A 549 22.22 -23.06 58.42
CA CYS A 549 22.17 -22.96 59.90
C CYS A 549 22.75 -24.21 60.52
#